data_14cdd029d643d702dedea008945b0450
#
_entry.id   14cdd029d643d702dedea008945b0450
#
_cell.length_a   1.000
_cell.length_b   1.000
_cell.length_c   1.000
_cell.angle_alpha   90.00
_cell.angle_beta   90.00
_cell.angle_gamma   90.00
#
_symmetry.space_group_name_H-M   'P 1'
#
loop_
_entity.id
_entity.type
_entity.pdbx_description
1 polymer ?
#
loop_
_entity_poly.entity_id
_entity_poly.type
_entity_poly.pdbx_seq_one_letter_code
_entity_poly.pdbx_strand_id
1 'polypeptide(L)'
;LKAADELTTAFEKQAGQGGARVVNVAGRQRMLSQRAARAHFLQATGGAAAAGQAQLRDAARREFDEGLGYLASASLSTPAIRQQLELARGQWLFFDQALRKPGQGDALQTVATTSERMYEVMDQLTGLYEQAVQELYR
;
A
#
# COMPACT_ATOMS: atom_id res chain seq x y z
N LEU A 1 38.92 -4.11 15.37
CA LEU A 1 37.93 -5.06 15.91
C LEU A 1 36.71 -4.34 16.41
N LYS A 2 36.85 -3.36 17.28
CA LYS A 2 35.74 -2.58 17.82
C LYS A 2 35.02 -1.77 16.74
N ALA A 3 35.76 -1.16 15.83
CA ALA A 3 35.19 -0.38 14.71
C ALA A 3 34.42 -1.28 13.72
N ALA A 4 34.90 -2.50 13.46
CA ALA A 4 34.20 -3.46 12.61
C ALA A 4 32.91 -3.94 13.25
N ASP A 5 32.91 -4.18 14.58
CA ASP A 5 31.71 -4.59 15.31
C ASP A 5 30.67 -3.46 15.34
N GLU A 6 31.10 -2.21 15.54
CA GLU A 6 30.23 -1.04 15.51
C GLU A 6 29.59 -0.86 14.14
N LEU A 7 30.34 -1.05 13.06
CA LEU A 7 29.86 -0.94 11.69
C LEU A 7 28.83 -2.04 11.40
N THR A 8 29.11 -3.28 11.80
CA THR A 8 28.19 -4.41 11.63
C THR A 8 26.87 -4.15 12.38
N THR A 9 26.95 -3.68 13.62
CA THR A 9 25.78 -3.33 14.43
C THR A 9 24.96 -2.21 13.77
N ALA A 10 25.65 -1.19 13.23
CA ALA A 10 24.98 -0.09 12.51
C ALA A 10 24.25 -0.58 11.27
N PHE A 11 24.86 -1.49 10.49
CA PHE A 11 24.23 -2.09 9.31
C PHE A 11 23.00 -2.93 9.69
N GLU A 12 23.11 -3.74 10.73
CA GLU A 12 21.99 -4.56 11.23
C GLU A 12 20.83 -3.70 11.69
N LYS A 13 21.12 -2.63 12.42
CA LYS A 13 20.11 -1.67 12.89
C LYS A 13 19.42 -0.98 11.71
N GLN A 14 20.21 -0.56 10.73
CA GLN A 14 19.68 0.10 9.53
C GLN A 14 18.82 -0.85 8.71
N ALA A 15 19.24 -2.10 8.53
CA ALA A 15 18.48 -3.13 7.85
C ALA A 15 17.17 -3.41 8.60
N GLY A 16 17.20 -3.46 9.93
CA GLY A 16 16.03 -3.64 10.77
C GLY A 16 15.03 -2.49 10.65
N GLN A 17 15.52 -1.26 10.61
CA GLN A 17 14.69 -0.08 10.40
C GLN A 17 14.07 -0.08 9.01
N GLY A 18 14.84 -0.44 7.98
CA GLY A 18 14.35 -0.59 6.61
C GLY A 18 13.28 -1.65 6.50
N GLY A 19 13.48 -2.81 7.18
CA GLY A 19 12.50 -3.89 7.22
C GLY A 19 11.20 -3.47 7.89
N ALA A 20 11.28 -2.81 9.03
CA ALA A 20 10.10 -2.29 9.72
C ALA A 20 9.35 -1.28 8.86
N ARG A 21 10.08 -0.43 8.14
CA ARG A 21 9.48 0.58 7.27
C ARG A 21 8.73 -0.05 6.10
N VAL A 22 9.27 -1.07 5.42
CA VAL A 22 8.56 -1.73 4.31
C VAL A 22 7.29 -2.41 4.81
N VAL A 23 7.32 -3.06 5.97
CA VAL A 23 6.14 -3.69 6.57
C VAL A 23 5.08 -2.63 6.88
N ASN A 24 5.48 -1.52 7.49
CA ASN A 24 4.57 -0.43 7.84
C ASN A 24 3.95 0.21 6.60
N VAL A 25 4.75 0.47 5.56
CA VAL A 25 4.25 1.05 4.32
C VAL A 25 3.28 0.08 3.64
N ALA A 26 3.63 -1.20 3.53
CA ALA A 26 2.75 -2.20 2.92
C ALA A 26 1.43 -2.33 3.70
N GLY A 27 1.50 -2.39 5.03
CA GLY A 27 0.32 -2.46 5.87
C GLY A 27 -0.58 -1.23 5.75
N ARG A 28 0.04 -0.05 5.66
CA ARG A 28 -0.69 1.21 5.47
C ARG A 28 -1.43 1.26 4.12
N GLN A 29 -0.91 0.61 3.10
CA GLN A 29 -1.57 0.54 1.80
C GLN A 29 -2.97 -0.09 1.90
N ARG A 30 -3.15 -1.07 2.77
CA ARG A 30 -4.47 -1.66 3.01
C ARG A 30 -5.47 -0.60 3.48
N MET A 31 -5.08 0.19 4.46
CA MET A 31 -5.92 1.26 5.02
C MET A 31 -6.20 2.34 3.98
N LEU A 32 -5.17 2.74 3.21
CA LEU A 32 -5.31 3.80 2.20
C LEU A 32 -6.29 3.41 1.09
N SER A 33 -6.26 2.15 0.64
CA SER A 33 -7.20 1.68 -0.37
C SER A 33 -8.65 1.76 0.14
N GLN A 34 -8.88 1.38 1.39
CA GLN A 34 -10.21 1.45 1.99
C GLN A 34 -10.66 2.90 2.21
N ARG A 35 -9.74 3.77 2.61
CA ARG A 35 -10.02 5.20 2.80
C ARG A 35 -10.42 5.84 1.47
N ALA A 36 -9.70 5.55 0.41
CA ALA A 36 -10.00 6.11 -0.93
C ALA A 36 -11.37 5.65 -1.41
N ALA A 37 -11.70 4.37 -1.26
CA ALA A 37 -13.00 3.82 -1.64
C ALA A 37 -14.14 4.45 -0.83
N ARG A 38 -13.96 4.53 0.48
CA ARG A 38 -14.97 5.13 1.36
C ARG A 38 -15.24 6.60 1.00
N ALA A 39 -14.18 7.37 0.80
CA ALA A 39 -14.31 8.78 0.41
C ALA A 39 -15.05 8.91 -0.93
N HIS A 40 -14.76 8.03 -1.87
CA HIS A 40 -15.44 8.02 -3.16
C HIS A 40 -16.95 7.76 -3.01
N PHE A 41 -17.33 6.77 -2.20
CA PHE A 41 -18.74 6.47 -1.90
C PHE A 41 -19.44 7.65 -1.21
N LEU A 42 -18.81 8.25 -0.22
CA LEU A 42 -19.39 9.37 0.51
C LEU A 42 -19.56 10.60 -0.38
N GLN A 43 -18.61 10.83 -1.30
CA GLN A 43 -18.74 11.91 -2.28
C GLN A 43 -19.97 11.70 -3.18
N ALA A 44 -20.20 10.46 -3.60
CA ALA A 44 -21.27 10.12 -4.54
C ALA A 44 -22.66 10.09 -3.89
N THR A 45 -22.76 9.68 -2.62
CA THR A 45 -24.03 9.35 -1.98
C THR A 45 -24.30 10.09 -0.68
N GLY A 46 -23.31 10.82 -0.13
CA GLY A 46 -23.34 11.30 1.24
C GLY A 46 -24.07 12.61 1.48
N GLY A 47 -24.64 13.27 0.45
CA GLY A 47 -25.29 14.56 0.64
C GLY A 47 -24.38 15.57 1.35
N ALA A 48 -24.76 16.00 2.55
CA ALA A 48 -23.95 16.93 3.36
C ALA A 48 -22.60 16.34 3.74
N ALA A 49 -22.52 15.02 3.90
CA ALA A 49 -21.26 14.31 4.23
C ALA A 49 -20.29 14.23 3.04
N ALA A 50 -20.74 14.60 1.84
CA ALA A 50 -19.89 14.58 0.64
C ALA A 50 -18.81 15.68 0.66
N ALA A 51 -19.01 16.75 1.46
CA ALA A 51 -18.07 17.86 1.52
C ALA A 51 -16.69 17.38 1.98
N GLY A 52 -15.65 17.75 1.24
CA GLY A 52 -14.26 17.38 1.56
C GLY A 52 -13.86 15.96 1.21
N GLN A 53 -14.77 15.11 0.74
CA GLN A 53 -14.45 13.70 0.48
C GLN A 53 -13.57 13.52 -0.76
N ALA A 54 -13.73 14.37 -1.78
CA ALA A 54 -12.88 14.33 -2.97
C ALA A 54 -11.41 14.59 -2.60
N GLN A 55 -11.15 15.53 -1.72
CA GLN A 55 -9.80 15.84 -1.25
C GLN A 55 -9.20 14.69 -0.45
N LEU A 56 -9.99 14.05 0.42
CA LEU A 56 -9.56 12.87 1.19
C LEU A 56 -9.23 11.71 0.27
N ARG A 57 -10.09 11.45 -0.72
CA ARG A 57 -9.84 10.41 -1.74
C ARG A 57 -8.53 10.67 -2.46
N ASP A 58 -8.34 11.88 -2.96
CA ASP A 58 -7.17 12.21 -3.77
C ASP A 58 -5.89 12.21 -2.95
N ALA A 59 -5.95 12.61 -1.68
CA ALA A 59 -4.82 12.50 -0.75
C ALA A 59 -4.45 11.03 -0.50
N ALA A 60 -5.44 10.17 -0.29
CA ALA A 60 -5.21 8.73 -0.10
C ALA A 60 -4.62 8.09 -1.36
N ARG A 61 -5.09 8.48 -2.53
CA ARG A 61 -4.54 8.02 -3.82
C ARG A 61 -3.07 8.38 -3.98
N ARG A 62 -2.71 9.62 -3.68
CA ARG A 62 -1.31 10.08 -3.79
C ARG A 62 -0.42 9.33 -2.81
N GLU A 63 -0.86 9.17 -1.58
CA GLU A 63 -0.07 8.46 -0.56
C GLU A 63 0.10 6.98 -0.94
N PHE A 64 -0.95 6.35 -1.50
CA PHE A 64 -0.87 4.97 -1.98
C PHE A 64 0.14 4.84 -3.11
N ASP A 65 0.09 5.73 -4.08
CA ASP A 65 1.01 5.73 -5.23
C ASP A 65 2.47 5.92 -4.77
N GLU A 66 2.71 6.84 -3.86
CA GLU A 66 4.03 7.05 -3.26
C GLU A 66 4.50 5.81 -2.51
N GLY A 67 3.60 5.17 -1.76
CA GLY A 67 3.90 3.93 -1.03
C GLY A 67 4.31 2.78 -1.95
N LEU A 68 3.60 2.59 -3.06
CA LEU A 68 3.97 1.58 -4.06
C LEU A 68 5.35 1.88 -4.66
N GLY A 69 5.62 3.15 -4.96
CA GLY A 69 6.93 3.57 -5.47
C GLY A 69 8.05 3.26 -4.49
N TYR A 70 7.82 3.53 -3.21
CA TYR A 70 8.76 3.20 -2.15
C TYR A 70 9.03 1.68 -2.09
N LEU A 71 7.97 0.87 -2.11
CA LEU A 71 8.10 -0.59 -2.06
C LEU A 71 8.83 -1.13 -3.30
N ALA A 72 8.57 -0.56 -4.46
CA ALA A 72 9.22 -0.97 -5.71
C ALA A 72 10.72 -0.70 -5.69
N SER A 73 11.17 0.33 -4.98
CA SER A 73 12.59 0.71 -4.89
C SER A 73 13.29 0.15 -3.65
N ALA A 74 12.55 -0.50 -2.74
CA ALA A 74 13.12 -1.03 -1.49
C ALA A 74 14.08 -2.17 -1.78
N SER A 75 15.18 -2.23 -1.02
CA SER A 75 16.21 -3.26 -1.18
C SER A 75 15.74 -4.64 -0.73
N LEU A 76 14.82 -4.70 0.25
CA LEU A 76 14.23 -5.97 0.68
C LEU A 76 13.27 -6.47 -0.40
N SER A 77 13.72 -7.45 -1.16
CA SER A 77 12.99 -7.98 -2.31
C SER A 77 13.31 -9.45 -2.51
N THR A 78 12.28 -10.26 -2.67
CA THR A 78 12.40 -11.67 -3.04
C THR A 78 11.60 -11.89 -4.33
N PRO A 79 11.79 -13.02 -5.05
CA PRO A 79 10.94 -13.31 -6.21
C PRO A 79 9.46 -13.26 -5.90
N ALA A 80 9.04 -13.78 -4.74
CA ALA A 80 7.63 -13.74 -4.31
C ALA A 80 7.14 -12.32 -4.09
N ILE A 81 7.95 -11.48 -3.44
CA ILE A 81 7.64 -10.05 -3.22
C ILE A 81 7.50 -9.33 -4.56
N ARG A 82 8.44 -9.52 -5.47
CA ARG A 82 8.40 -8.86 -6.79
C ARG A 82 7.15 -9.23 -7.57
N GLN A 83 6.80 -10.51 -7.55
CA GLN A 83 5.62 -11.01 -8.25
C GLN A 83 4.34 -10.42 -7.66
N GLN A 84 4.23 -10.41 -6.33
CA GLN A 84 3.07 -9.85 -5.65
C GLN A 84 2.98 -8.33 -5.82
N LEU A 85 4.12 -7.65 -5.84
CA LEU A 85 4.18 -6.21 -6.06
C LEU A 85 3.71 -5.83 -7.48
N GLU A 86 4.07 -6.62 -8.49
CA GLU A 86 3.56 -6.43 -9.84
C GLU A 86 2.04 -6.59 -9.90
N LEU A 87 1.51 -7.60 -9.21
CA LEU A 87 0.08 -7.80 -9.10
C LEU A 87 -0.59 -6.60 -8.44
N ALA A 88 0.00 -6.09 -7.36
CA ALA A 88 -0.50 -4.89 -6.67
C ALA A 88 -0.53 -3.68 -7.58
N ARG A 89 0.51 -3.48 -8.39
CA ARG A 89 0.59 -2.36 -9.32
C ARG A 89 -0.48 -2.44 -10.41
N GLY A 90 -0.72 -3.63 -10.94
CA GLY A 90 -1.78 -3.86 -11.91
C GLY A 90 -3.16 -3.58 -11.33
N GLN A 91 -3.44 -4.09 -10.15
CA GLN A 91 -4.69 -3.84 -9.45
C GLN A 91 -4.86 -2.35 -9.12
N TRP A 92 -3.77 -1.68 -8.74
CA TRP A 92 -3.79 -0.25 -8.45
C TRP A 92 -4.25 0.57 -9.67
N LEU A 93 -3.76 0.24 -10.86
CA LEU A 93 -4.17 0.94 -12.08
C LEU A 93 -5.69 0.85 -12.30
N PHE A 94 -6.26 -0.34 -12.10
CA PHE A 94 -7.71 -0.53 -12.19
C PHE A 94 -8.48 0.28 -11.15
N PHE A 95 -8.02 0.21 -9.92
CA PHE A 95 -8.65 0.90 -8.79
C PHE A 95 -8.56 2.41 -8.97
N ASP A 96 -7.39 2.91 -9.35
CA ASP A 96 -7.18 4.35 -9.58
C ASP A 96 -8.08 4.88 -10.70
N GLN A 97 -8.21 4.12 -11.79
CA GLN A 97 -9.12 4.48 -12.88
C GLN A 97 -10.58 4.52 -12.43
N ALA A 98 -10.98 3.54 -11.62
CA ALA A 98 -12.34 3.51 -11.08
C ALA A 98 -12.63 4.71 -10.18
N LEU A 99 -11.65 5.11 -9.37
CA LEU A 99 -11.77 6.28 -8.49
C LEU A 99 -11.85 7.61 -9.24
N ARG A 100 -11.39 7.65 -10.48
CA ARG A 100 -11.44 8.86 -11.33
C ARG A 100 -12.77 9.04 -12.04
N LYS A 101 -13.59 8.00 -12.10
CA LYS A 101 -14.89 8.04 -12.76
C LYS A 101 -15.97 8.60 -11.82
N PRO A 102 -16.99 9.30 -12.34
CA PRO A 102 -18.12 9.71 -11.52
C PRO A 102 -18.75 8.52 -10.83
N GLY A 103 -19.08 8.66 -9.55
CA GLY A 103 -19.64 7.60 -8.73
C GLY A 103 -21.12 7.37 -9.00
N GLN A 104 -21.45 6.62 -10.04
CA GLN A 104 -22.82 6.28 -10.40
C GLN A 104 -22.93 4.79 -10.75
N GLY A 105 -23.96 4.12 -10.24
CA GLY A 105 -24.33 2.77 -10.62
C GLY A 105 -23.18 1.78 -10.61
N ASP A 106 -22.89 1.18 -11.77
CA ASP A 106 -21.85 0.16 -11.93
C ASP A 106 -20.45 0.66 -11.58
N ALA A 107 -20.20 1.96 -11.72
CA ALA A 107 -18.90 2.55 -11.34
C ALA A 107 -18.64 2.44 -9.84
N LEU A 108 -19.68 2.62 -9.00
CA LEU A 108 -19.57 2.44 -7.55
C LEU A 108 -19.30 0.98 -7.20
N GLN A 109 -19.96 0.05 -7.87
CA GLN A 109 -19.72 -1.38 -7.66
C GLN A 109 -18.30 -1.78 -8.04
N THR A 110 -17.76 -1.23 -9.12
CA THR A 110 -16.38 -1.45 -9.54
C THR A 110 -15.41 -0.98 -8.46
N VAL A 111 -15.65 0.20 -7.87
CA VAL A 111 -14.81 0.69 -6.75
C VAL A 111 -14.87 -0.27 -5.57
N ALA A 112 -16.05 -0.75 -5.20
CA ALA A 112 -16.20 -1.69 -4.10
C ALA A 112 -15.41 -2.98 -4.35
N THR A 113 -15.59 -3.58 -5.52
CA THR A 113 -14.92 -4.84 -5.88
C THR A 113 -13.40 -4.69 -5.97
N THR A 114 -12.94 -3.62 -6.61
CA THR A 114 -11.50 -3.40 -6.76
C THR A 114 -10.84 -3.03 -5.43
N SER A 115 -11.55 -2.34 -4.53
CA SER A 115 -11.00 -2.03 -3.21
C SER A 115 -10.79 -3.30 -2.37
N GLU A 116 -11.71 -4.26 -2.46
CA GLU A 116 -11.54 -5.55 -1.79
C GLU A 116 -10.34 -6.32 -2.33
N ARG A 117 -10.16 -6.35 -3.63
CA ARG A 117 -8.99 -6.97 -4.26
C ARG A 117 -7.70 -6.29 -3.87
N MET A 118 -7.69 -4.95 -3.84
CA MET A 118 -6.51 -4.20 -3.38
C MET A 118 -6.16 -4.58 -1.95
N TYR A 119 -7.16 -4.66 -1.08
CA TYR A 119 -6.94 -5.05 0.30
C TYR A 119 -6.29 -6.43 0.39
N GLU A 120 -6.83 -7.43 -0.32
CA GLU A 120 -6.30 -8.79 -0.32
C GLU A 120 -4.86 -8.86 -0.85
N VAL A 121 -4.60 -8.18 -1.95
CA VAL A 121 -3.28 -8.16 -2.57
C VAL A 121 -2.26 -7.50 -1.63
N MET A 122 -2.62 -6.39 -1.00
CA MET A 122 -1.73 -5.70 -0.08
C MET A 122 -1.56 -6.46 1.24
N ASP A 123 -2.59 -7.18 1.68
CA ASP A 123 -2.50 -8.04 2.86
C ASP A 123 -1.49 -9.17 2.62
N GLN A 124 -1.55 -9.83 1.49
CA GLN A 124 -0.61 -10.86 1.10
C GLN A 124 0.81 -10.31 0.95
N LEU A 125 0.94 -9.14 0.33
CA LEU A 125 2.24 -8.50 0.18
C LEU A 125 2.85 -8.14 1.54
N THR A 126 2.05 -7.61 2.45
CA THR A 126 2.48 -7.30 3.82
C THR A 126 3.02 -8.56 4.51
N GLY A 127 2.30 -9.68 4.38
CA GLY A 127 2.74 -10.97 4.94
C GLY A 127 4.07 -11.45 4.37
N LEU A 128 4.29 -11.25 3.07
CA LEU A 128 5.56 -11.60 2.43
C LEU A 128 6.72 -10.74 2.96
N TYR A 129 6.50 -9.45 3.18
CA TYR A 129 7.51 -8.58 3.79
C TYR A 129 7.80 -8.98 5.23
N GLU A 130 6.77 -9.28 6.02
CA GLU A 130 6.94 -9.75 7.41
C GLU A 130 7.80 -11.01 7.46
N GLN A 131 7.52 -11.98 6.58
CA GLN A 131 8.28 -13.21 6.46
C GLN A 131 9.74 -12.93 6.10
N ALA A 132 9.98 -12.06 5.12
CA ALA A 132 11.31 -11.71 4.67
C ALA A 132 12.11 -11.02 5.78
N VAL A 133 11.46 -10.15 6.56
CA VAL A 133 12.09 -9.49 7.72
C VAL A 133 12.48 -10.54 8.78
N GLN A 134 11.59 -11.49 9.09
CA GLN A 134 11.87 -12.55 10.04
C GLN A 134 13.09 -13.38 9.62
N GLU A 135 13.22 -13.67 8.34
CA GLU A 135 14.35 -14.45 7.82
C GLU A 135 15.67 -13.70 7.93
N LEU A 136 15.67 -12.37 7.89
CA LEU A 136 16.88 -11.56 8.08
C LEU A 136 17.46 -11.70 9.50
N TYR A 137 16.65 -12.06 10.47
CA TYR A 137 17.05 -12.14 11.89
C TYR A 137 17.23 -13.58 12.40
N ARG A 138 17.27 -14.53 11.50
CA ARG A 138 17.58 -15.92 11.86
C ARG A 138 19.07 -16.17 12.05
#